data_25bf80e6bb4c3dde13ca891ca9c2b0df
#
_entry.id   25bf80e6bb4c3dde13ca891ca9c2b0df
#
_cell.length_a   1.000
_cell.length_b   1.000
_cell.length_c   1.000
_cell.angle_alpha   90.00
_cell.angle_beta   90.00
_cell.angle_gamma   90.00
#
_symmetry.space_group_name_H-M   'P 1'
#
loop_
_entity.id
_entity.type
_entity.pdbx_description
1 polymer ?
#
loop_
_entity_poly.entity_id
_entity_poly.type
_entity_poly.pdbx_seq_one_letter_code
_entity_poly.pdbx_strand_id
1 'polypeptide(L)'
;MWTRVRCGWPGAAALVWGLCLLSVAGHALCYPRAHTVYDIYADASRNWWAGQDIYARGREYYRYSPLLAITLTPFAMLPDNVGNALWKLFNAVIYMAGLFAWARVIVPQRLDNFQAAGLWLLALPLSLHSLYIGQANLLMVGAVLLGLRCVVREEWNRAAAWLAFATLVKGYPLGLAMILTALFPQRFSWRYLTALAVMLLAPFATQPIGLVSAQYASWAHHLRASTSIMRERLRSIDYLFQIAGRPLEPNTYAVLGASAACIVLALCLLLARQGASRQELLTRTCQWFTLWVVLFGPATEASTYAVLAPSLAWELLVAIRWRSRARCLLLCASLLLMALLGSDLFPPVVRNFCNEHGGQPIGALLFLCCLRNPVPGVGRWHRAPFLKSLSSPGQ
;
A
#
# COMPACT_ATOMS: atom_id res chain seq x y z
N MET A 1 19.51 -2.54 -32.68
CA MET A 1 20.12 -1.51 -31.82
C MET A 1 19.56 -1.46 -30.38
N TRP A 2 18.47 -2.16 -30.05
CA TRP A 2 17.82 -2.16 -28.73
C TRP A 2 18.35 -3.20 -27.72
N THR A 3 19.12 -4.20 -28.15
CA THR A 3 19.60 -5.28 -27.29
C THR A 3 20.73 -4.90 -26.33
N ARG A 4 21.56 -3.93 -26.67
CA ARG A 4 22.67 -3.47 -25.79
C ARG A 4 22.22 -2.56 -24.65
N VAL A 5 21.09 -1.83 -24.81
CA VAL A 5 20.55 -0.93 -23.76
C VAL A 5 19.85 -1.72 -22.65
N ARG A 6 19.39 -2.97 -22.91
CA ARG A 6 18.65 -3.79 -21.95
C ARG A 6 19.44 -4.26 -20.73
N CYS A 7 20.75 -4.39 -20.82
CA CYS A 7 21.58 -4.85 -19.69
C CYS A 7 21.79 -3.81 -18.59
N GLY A 8 21.70 -2.52 -18.91
CA GLY A 8 22.00 -1.41 -17.95
C GLY A 8 20.84 -1.04 -17.01
N TRP A 9 19.57 -1.30 -17.41
CA TRP A 9 18.40 -0.81 -16.67
C TRP A 9 18.17 -1.45 -15.29
N PRO A 10 18.37 -2.76 -15.07
CA PRO A 10 18.30 -3.33 -13.72
C PRO A 10 19.34 -2.73 -12.79
N GLY A 11 20.54 -2.49 -13.30
CA GLY A 11 21.60 -1.79 -12.55
C GLY A 11 21.25 -0.33 -12.25
N ALA A 12 20.64 0.39 -13.19
CA ALA A 12 20.19 1.76 -12.98
C ALA A 12 19.09 1.84 -11.92
N ALA A 13 18.10 0.94 -11.97
CA ALA A 13 17.05 0.89 -10.94
C ALA A 13 17.62 0.58 -9.56
N ALA A 14 18.53 -0.39 -9.46
CA ALA A 14 19.21 -0.73 -8.22
C ALA A 14 20.04 0.44 -7.68
N LEU A 15 20.75 1.16 -8.56
CA LEU A 15 21.52 2.34 -8.20
C LEU A 15 20.62 3.45 -7.65
N VAL A 16 19.53 3.80 -8.35
CA VAL A 16 18.61 4.85 -7.92
C VAL A 16 17.98 4.50 -6.56
N TRP A 17 17.48 3.29 -6.39
CA TRP A 17 16.96 2.84 -5.09
C TRP A 17 18.05 2.84 -4.02
N GLY A 18 19.26 2.35 -4.34
CA GLY A 18 20.41 2.35 -3.42
C GLY A 18 20.78 3.75 -2.96
N LEU A 19 20.86 4.72 -3.87
CA LEU A 19 21.13 6.13 -3.55
C LEU A 19 20.02 6.73 -2.67
N CYS A 20 18.74 6.46 -2.99
CA CYS A 20 17.63 6.90 -2.16
C CYS A 20 17.69 6.30 -0.74
N LEU A 21 17.96 5.01 -0.62
CA LEU A 21 18.07 4.34 0.68
C LEU A 21 19.26 4.84 1.50
N LEU A 22 20.41 5.05 0.86
CA LEU A 22 21.59 5.63 1.49
C LEU A 22 21.34 7.07 1.97
N SER A 23 20.67 7.88 1.14
CA SER A 23 20.30 9.25 1.49
C SER A 23 19.35 9.29 2.70
N VAL A 24 18.30 8.45 2.69
CA VAL A 24 17.31 8.37 3.77
C VAL A 24 17.93 7.83 5.07
N ALA A 25 18.78 6.79 4.98
CA ALA A 25 19.49 6.25 6.14
C ALA A 25 20.51 7.25 6.68
N GLY A 26 21.30 7.89 5.81
CA GLY A 26 22.25 8.94 6.17
C GLY A 26 21.57 10.12 6.86
N HIS A 27 20.43 10.59 6.33
CA HIS A 27 19.64 11.64 6.97
C HIS A 27 19.15 11.20 8.37
N ALA A 28 18.66 9.98 8.53
CA ALA A 28 18.21 9.46 9.83
C ALA A 28 19.36 9.33 10.84
N LEU A 29 20.57 8.99 10.39
CA LEU A 29 21.76 8.91 11.25
C LEU A 29 22.22 10.30 11.72
N CYS A 30 22.19 11.31 10.82
CA CYS A 30 22.63 12.68 11.13
C CYS A 30 21.55 13.49 11.86
N TYR A 31 20.28 13.29 11.55
CA TYR A 31 19.15 14.06 12.04
C TYR A 31 18.00 13.14 12.50
N PRO A 32 18.18 12.40 13.62
CA PRO A 32 17.30 11.30 14.00
C PRO A 32 15.85 11.69 14.27
N ARG A 33 15.61 12.95 14.65
CA ARG A 33 14.27 13.47 15.00
C ARG A 33 13.68 14.41 13.95
N ALA A 34 14.41 14.71 12.88
CA ALA A 34 13.93 15.61 11.83
C ALA A 34 13.08 14.84 10.80
N HIS A 35 11.89 15.35 10.51
CA HIS A 35 11.01 14.83 9.46
C HIS A 35 10.77 13.31 9.57
N THR A 36 10.48 12.82 10.78
CA THR A 36 10.25 11.39 11.01
C THR A 36 9.05 11.17 11.92
N VAL A 37 8.38 10.03 11.75
CA VAL A 37 7.37 9.52 12.68
C VAL A 37 7.92 8.36 13.51
N TYR A 38 9.21 8.07 13.39
CA TYR A 38 9.87 6.97 14.10
C TYR A 38 9.77 7.15 15.63
N ASP A 39 9.91 8.38 16.13
CA ASP A 39 9.85 8.68 17.56
C ASP A 39 8.52 8.19 18.18
N ILE A 40 7.40 8.40 17.45
CA ILE A 40 6.07 7.94 17.90
C ILE A 40 6.06 6.40 18.06
N TYR A 41 6.71 5.70 17.15
CA TYR A 41 6.79 4.23 17.17
C TYR A 41 7.74 3.73 18.25
N ALA A 42 8.92 4.34 18.36
CA ALA A 42 9.92 3.97 19.35
C ALA A 42 9.43 4.21 20.77
N ASP A 43 8.78 5.37 21.01
CA ASP A 43 8.19 5.68 22.32
C ASP A 43 7.06 4.70 22.67
N ALA A 44 6.20 4.35 21.71
CA ALA A 44 5.16 3.34 21.95
C ALA A 44 5.78 1.99 22.33
N SER A 45 6.86 1.57 21.66
CA SER A 45 7.55 0.33 21.99
C SER A 45 8.20 0.39 23.38
N ARG A 46 8.89 1.48 23.73
CA ARG A 46 9.52 1.68 25.06
C ARG A 46 8.46 1.69 26.16
N ASN A 47 7.36 2.43 25.96
CA ASN A 47 6.23 2.49 26.89
C ASN A 47 5.57 1.13 27.09
N TRP A 48 5.46 0.32 26.02
CA TRP A 48 4.98 -1.05 26.12
C TRP A 48 5.77 -1.86 27.14
N TRP A 49 7.10 -1.86 27.00
CA TRP A 49 7.98 -2.62 27.90
C TRP A 49 8.10 -2.01 29.30
N ALA A 50 7.83 -0.72 29.44
CA ALA A 50 7.72 -0.03 30.74
C ALA A 50 6.37 -0.24 31.44
N GLY A 51 5.42 -0.96 30.82
CA GLY A 51 4.08 -1.16 31.38
C GLY A 51 3.23 0.11 31.38
N GLN A 52 3.52 1.08 30.53
CA GLN A 52 2.82 2.35 30.43
C GLN A 52 1.80 2.34 29.26
N ASP A 53 0.80 3.23 29.33
CA ASP A 53 -0.17 3.37 28.25
C ASP A 53 0.52 3.96 27.00
N ILE A 54 0.54 3.19 25.90
CA ILE A 54 1.15 3.57 24.62
C ILE A 54 0.34 4.60 23.86
N TYR A 55 -0.89 4.89 24.30
CA TYR A 55 -1.81 5.82 23.68
C TYR A 55 -1.99 7.13 24.49
N ALA A 56 -1.37 7.25 25.67
CA ALA A 56 -1.62 8.32 26.63
C ALA A 56 -1.07 9.71 26.24
N ARG A 57 -0.21 9.83 25.22
CA ARG A 57 0.46 11.10 24.92
C ARG A 57 -0.13 11.88 23.76
N GLY A 58 -0.64 13.12 24.08
CA GLY A 58 -0.69 14.41 23.36
C GLY A 58 -0.96 14.39 21.84
N ARG A 59 -0.60 15.42 21.12
CA ARG A 59 -1.02 15.74 19.75
C ARG A 59 -0.55 14.80 18.63
N GLU A 60 0.47 14.00 18.85
CA GLU A 60 1.00 13.04 17.89
C GLU A 60 0.77 11.62 18.42
N TYR A 61 -0.39 11.06 18.10
CA TYR A 61 -0.86 9.82 18.67
C TYR A 61 -0.35 8.60 17.94
N TYR A 62 0.15 7.62 18.70
CA TYR A 62 0.28 6.25 18.23
C TYR A 62 -1.12 5.68 17.91
N ARG A 63 -1.34 5.20 16.69
CA ARG A 63 -2.67 4.75 16.22
C ARG A 63 -2.70 3.30 15.81
N TYR A 64 -1.58 2.66 15.92
CA TYR A 64 -1.35 1.31 15.46
C TYR A 64 -1.68 0.31 16.57
N SER A 65 -1.82 -0.98 16.19
CA SER A 65 -2.09 -2.02 17.18
C SER A 65 -0.93 -2.18 18.18
N PRO A 66 -1.18 -2.73 19.38
CA PRO A 66 -0.11 -3.11 20.31
C PRO A 66 0.94 -4.02 19.70
N LEU A 67 0.54 -4.89 18.75
CA LEU A 67 1.47 -5.77 18.04
C LEU A 67 2.57 -5.00 17.31
N LEU A 68 2.27 -3.84 16.71
CA LEU A 68 3.29 -3.05 16.03
C LEU A 68 4.31 -2.47 17.02
N ALA A 69 3.88 -2.03 18.21
CA ALA A 69 4.80 -1.58 19.26
C ALA A 69 5.79 -2.69 19.66
N ILE A 70 5.31 -3.93 19.78
CA ILE A 70 6.16 -5.10 20.06
C ILE A 70 7.10 -5.39 18.87
N THR A 71 6.60 -5.33 17.64
CA THR A 71 7.39 -5.57 16.42
C THR A 71 8.53 -4.55 16.27
N LEU A 72 8.37 -3.35 16.81
CA LEU A 72 9.36 -2.28 16.77
C LEU A 72 10.48 -2.45 17.81
N THR A 73 10.35 -3.34 18.80
CA THR A 73 11.31 -3.51 19.89
C THR A 73 12.77 -3.60 19.42
N PRO A 74 13.13 -4.38 18.38
CA PRO A 74 14.52 -4.46 17.93
C PRO A 74 15.13 -3.13 17.49
N PHE A 75 14.30 -2.22 17.02
CA PHE A 75 14.72 -0.88 16.58
C PHE A 75 14.68 0.13 17.73
N ALA A 76 13.63 0.09 18.55
CA ALA A 76 13.37 1.05 19.62
C ALA A 76 14.39 0.93 20.79
N MET A 77 15.02 -0.22 20.96
CA MET A 77 16.06 -0.46 21.98
C MET A 77 17.46 0.01 21.54
N LEU A 78 17.62 0.40 20.27
CA LEU A 78 18.86 0.99 19.75
C LEU A 78 18.86 2.51 19.98
N PRO A 79 20.04 3.17 19.87
CA PRO A 79 20.10 4.63 19.79
C PRO A 79 19.19 5.15 18.68
N ASP A 80 18.48 6.26 18.92
CA ASP A 80 17.40 6.77 18.04
C ASP A 80 17.83 6.91 16.57
N ASN A 81 19.04 7.36 16.32
CA ASN A 81 19.59 7.50 14.97
C ASN A 81 19.74 6.15 14.26
N VAL A 82 20.27 5.15 14.93
CA VAL A 82 20.47 3.79 14.38
C VAL A 82 19.11 3.10 14.21
N GLY A 83 18.26 3.16 15.24
CA GLY A 83 16.93 2.56 15.22
C GLY A 83 16.05 3.15 14.11
N ASN A 84 16.05 4.48 13.93
CA ASN A 84 15.33 5.15 12.86
C ASN A 84 15.83 4.73 11.46
N ALA A 85 17.15 4.71 11.26
CA ALA A 85 17.73 4.28 9.99
C ALA A 85 17.37 2.83 9.66
N LEU A 86 17.55 1.91 10.61
CA LEU A 86 17.20 0.50 10.42
C LEU A 86 15.71 0.26 10.22
N TRP A 87 14.84 1.00 10.91
CA TRP A 87 13.40 0.94 10.70
C TRP A 87 13.00 1.34 9.27
N LYS A 88 13.55 2.44 8.74
CA LYS A 88 13.31 2.88 7.37
C LYS A 88 13.82 1.85 6.36
N LEU A 89 15.01 1.29 6.57
CA LEU A 89 15.55 0.23 5.71
C LEU A 89 14.72 -1.06 5.79
N PHE A 90 14.26 -1.47 6.96
CA PHE A 90 13.39 -2.63 7.12
C PHE A 90 12.08 -2.47 6.34
N ASN A 91 11.41 -1.31 6.46
CA ASN A 91 10.23 -0.99 5.67
C ASN A 91 10.50 -1.10 4.17
N ALA A 92 11.63 -0.54 3.72
CA ALA A 92 12.03 -0.58 2.32
C ALA A 92 12.28 -2.02 1.83
N VAL A 93 12.97 -2.85 2.61
CA VAL A 93 13.26 -4.25 2.26
C VAL A 93 11.97 -5.05 2.06
N ILE A 94 11.02 -4.95 2.99
CA ILE A 94 9.73 -5.65 2.86
C ILE A 94 8.94 -5.12 1.67
N TYR A 95 8.96 -3.81 1.44
CA TYR A 95 8.31 -3.21 0.27
C TYR A 95 8.93 -3.67 -1.04
N MET A 96 10.26 -3.69 -1.15
CA MET A 96 10.98 -4.14 -2.35
C MET A 96 10.73 -5.64 -2.62
N ALA A 97 10.69 -6.47 -1.58
CA ALA A 97 10.28 -7.88 -1.71
C ALA A 97 8.83 -8.00 -2.25
N GLY A 98 7.92 -7.15 -1.77
CA GLY A 98 6.56 -7.04 -2.27
C GLY A 98 6.50 -6.60 -3.75
N LEU A 99 7.26 -5.56 -4.13
CA LEU A 99 7.36 -5.11 -5.52
C LEU A 99 7.94 -6.20 -6.44
N PHE A 100 8.93 -6.95 -5.96
CA PHE A 100 9.45 -8.11 -6.70
C PHE A 100 8.37 -9.18 -6.91
N ALA A 101 7.60 -9.49 -5.85
CA ALA A 101 6.47 -10.41 -5.95
C ALA A 101 5.40 -9.90 -6.92
N TRP A 102 5.09 -8.59 -6.88
CA TRP A 102 4.17 -7.95 -7.83
C TRP A 102 4.63 -8.14 -9.28
N ALA A 103 5.87 -7.77 -9.57
CA ALA A 103 6.43 -7.80 -10.92
C ALA A 103 6.57 -9.22 -11.50
N ARG A 104 6.79 -10.24 -10.67
CA ARG A 104 7.16 -11.60 -11.12
C ARG A 104 6.06 -12.63 -10.96
N VAL A 105 5.11 -12.40 -10.07
CA VAL A 105 4.12 -13.42 -9.67
C VAL A 105 2.68 -12.94 -9.79
N ILE A 106 2.40 -11.68 -9.35
CA ILE A 106 1.03 -11.22 -9.19
C ILE A 106 0.46 -10.67 -10.49
N VAL A 107 1.21 -9.82 -11.20
CA VAL A 107 0.72 -9.26 -12.48
C VAL A 107 0.49 -10.34 -13.54
N PRO A 108 -0.53 -10.19 -14.40
CA PRO A 108 -0.91 -11.22 -15.37
C PRO A 108 0.16 -11.57 -16.41
N GLN A 109 1.09 -10.64 -16.64
CA GLN A 109 2.18 -10.81 -17.60
C GLN A 109 3.51 -10.84 -16.84
N ARG A 110 4.32 -11.86 -17.12
CA ARG A 110 5.71 -11.87 -16.63
C ARG A 110 6.47 -10.69 -17.26
N LEU A 111 6.96 -9.81 -16.40
CA LEU A 111 7.84 -8.73 -16.81
C LEU A 111 9.25 -9.27 -17.05
N ASP A 112 9.87 -8.84 -18.16
CA ASP A 112 11.31 -9.03 -18.33
C ASP A 112 12.09 -8.13 -17.34
N ASN A 113 13.42 -8.26 -17.31
CA ASN A 113 14.24 -7.52 -16.34
C ASN A 113 14.20 -6.00 -16.59
N PHE A 114 14.04 -5.57 -17.84
CA PHE A 114 13.90 -4.16 -18.19
C PHE A 114 12.57 -3.59 -17.70
N GLN A 115 11.47 -4.30 -17.94
CA GLN A 115 10.13 -3.91 -17.50
C GLN A 115 10.02 -3.92 -15.96
N ALA A 116 10.61 -4.91 -15.30
CA ALA A 116 10.66 -4.98 -13.85
C ALA A 116 11.45 -3.80 -13.26
N ALA A 117 12.59 -3.44 -13.84
CA ALA A 117 13.34 -2.25 -13.46
C ALA A 117 12.53 -0.97 -13.66
N GLY A 118 11.81 -0.85 -14.79
CA GLY A 118 10.89 0.25 -15.05
C GLY A 118 9.78 0.35 -14.00
N LEU A 119 9.19 -0.78 -13.61
CA LEU A 119 8.16 -0.82 -12.54
C LEU A 119 8.72 -0.30 -11.21
N TRP A 120 9.93 -0.70 -10.86
CA TRP A 120 10.58 -0.23 -9.62
C TRP A 120 10.84 1.27 -9.64
N LEU A 121 11.32 1.81 -10.77
CA LEU A 121 11.55 3.25 -10.91
C LEU A 121 10.24 4.05 -10.89
N LEU A 122 9.19 3.55 -11.54
CA LEU A 122 7.87 4.20 -11.57
C LEU A 122 7.13 4.12 -10.22
N ALA A 123 7.42 3.11 -9.39
CA ALA A 123 6.86 3.01 -8.05
C ALA A 123 7.56 3.94 -7.03
N LEU A 124 8.79 4.38 -7.31
CA LEU A 124 9.60 5.16 -6.38
C LEU A 124 8.97 6.51 -6.00
N PRO A 125 8.48 7.36 -6.93
CA PRO A 125 8.00 8.70 -6.57
C PRO A 125 6.89 8.69 -5.51
N LEU A 126 5.90 7.80 -5.64
CA LEU A 126 4.81 7.67 -4.64
C LEU A 126 5.29 7.08 -3.31
N SER A 127 6.40 6.36 -3.30
CA SER A 127 6.96 5.72 -2.12
C SER A 127 7.88 6.63 -1.31
N LEU A 128 8.48 7.66 -1.95
CA LEU A 128 9.54 8.49 -1.36
C LEU A 128 9.10 9.19 -0.07
N HIS A 129 7.93 9.81 -0.05
CA HIS A 129 7.47 10.53 1.13
C HIS A 129 7.30 9.59 2.33
N SER A 130 6.64 8.44 2.12
CA SER A 130 6.47 7.44 3.19
C SER A 130 7.81 6.85 3.66
N LEU A 131 8.75 6.63 2.75
CA LEU A 131 10.11 6.17 3.06
C LEU A 131 10.87 7.21 3.88
N TYR A 132 10.83 8.48 3.45
CA TYR A 132 11.57 9.57 4.09
C TYR A 132 11.12 9.82 5.53
N ILE A 133 9.81 9.89 5.76
CA ILE A 133 9.28 10.09 7.13
C ILE A 133 9.28 8.81 7.98
N GLY A 134 9.58 7.64 7.40
CA GLY A 134 9.63 6.36 8.11
C GLY A 134 8.26 5.80 8.50
N GLN A 135 7.18 6.17 7.77
CA GLN A 135 5.84 5.68 8.06
C GLN A 135 5.66 4.21 7.65
N ALA A 136 4.90 3.44 8.42
CA ALA A 136 4.70 2.00 8.23
C ALA A 136 3.90 1.63 6.96
N ASN A 137 3.60 2.59 6.06
CA ASN A 137 2.87 2.32 4.82
C ASN A 137 3.61 1.36 3.90
N LEU A 138 4.94 1.51 3.77
CA LEU A 138 5.73 0.64 2.90
C LEU A 138 5.78 -0.79 3.45
N LEU A 139 5.93 -0.96 4.76
CA LEU A 139 5.82 -2.26 5.43
C LEU A 139 4.48 -2.92 5.14
N MET A 140 3.40 -2.16 5.33
CA MET A 140 2.03 -2.64 5.08
C MET A 140 1.84 -3.04 3.61
N VAL A 141 2.23 -2.19 2.65
CA VAL A 141 2.10 -2.50 1.21
C VAL A 141 2.93 -3.72 0.84
N GLY A 142 4.17 -3.79 1.30
CA GLY A 142 5.03 -4.95 1.08
C GLY A 142 4.40 -6.25 1.60
N ALA A 143 3.87 -6.23 2.82
CA ALA A 143 3.17 -7.37 3.44
C ALA A 143 1.91 -7.76 2.64
N VAL A 144 1.11 -6.79 2.18
CA VAL A 144 -0.05 -7.05 1.30
C VAL A 144 0.38 -7.75 0.01
N LEU A 145 1.41 -7.24 -0.66
CA LEU A 145 1.89 -7.83 -1.93
C LEU A 145 2.47 -9.23 -1.71
N LEU A 146 3.18 -9.47 -0.60
CA LEU A 146 3.66 -10.81 -0.24
C LEU A 146 2.49 -11.76 0.06
N GLY A 147 1.44 -11.28 0.72
CA GLY A 147 0.20 -12.01 0.93
C GLY A 147 -0.48 -12.38 -0.37
N LEU A 148 -0.65 -11.43 -1.31
CA LEU A 148 -1.22 -11.68 -2.63
C LEU A 148 -0.38 -12.67 -3.45
N ARG A 149 0.95 -12.61 -3.38
CA ARG A 149 1.82 -13.63 -3.97
C ARG A 149 1.49 -15.03 -3.44
N CYS A 150 1.31 -15.15 -2.12
CA CYS A 150 0.94 -16.41 -1.50
C CYS A 150 -0.45 -16.89 -1.96
N VAL A 151 -1.42 -15.98 -2.19
CA VAL A 151 -2.73 -16.34 -2.78
C VAL A 151 -2.56 -16.89 -4.21
N VAL A 152 -1.71 -16.24 -5.05
CA VAL A 152 -1.42 -16.77 -6.40
C VAL A 152 -0.86 -18.19 -6.35
N ARG A 153 0.02 -18.46 -5.37
CA ARG A 153 0.69 -19.75 -5.19
C ARG A 153 -0.11 -20.78 -4.39
N GLU A 154 -1.32 -20.43 -3.94
CA GLU A 154 -2.15 -21.26 -3.05
C GLU A 154 -1.52 -21.57 -1.68
N GLU A 155 -0.57 -20.77 -1.24
CA GLU A 155 0.06 -20.84 0.08
C GLU A 155 -0.84 -20.16 1.13
N TRP A 156 -2.04 -20.68 1.36
CA TRP A 156 -3.13 -20.00 2.08
C TRP A 156 -2.80 -19.58 3.51
N ASN A 157 -2.07 -20.41 4.27
CA ASN A 157 -1.66 -20.06 5.64
C ASN A 157 -0.70 -18.87 5.65
N ARG A 158 0.26 -18.83 4.72
CA ARG A 158 1.18 -17.69 4.57
C ARG A 158 0.46 -16.44 4.08
N ALA A 159 -0.50 -16.60 3.16
CA ALA A 159 -1.33 -15.49 2.70
C ALA A 159 -2.11 -14.87 3.86
N ALA A 160 -2.74 -15.70 4.67
CA ALA A 160 -3.47 -15.28 5.86
C ALA A 160 -2.57 -14.57 6.87
N ALA A 161 -1.39 -15.11 7.15
CA ALA A 161 -0.42 -14.51 8.08
C ALA A 161 0.05 -13.11 7.61
N TRP A 162 0.45 -12.97 6.34
CA TRP A 162 0.89 -11.68 5.80
C TRP A 162 -0.23 -10.63 5.82
N LEU A 163 -1.46 -11.01 5.46
CA LEU A 163 -2.59 -10.08 5.44
C LEU A 163 -3.10 -9.74 6.84
N ALA A 164 -3.07 -10.67 7.79
CA ALA A 164 -3.36 -10.38 9.20
C ALA A 164 -2.33 -9.43 9.80
N PHE A 165 -1.04 -9.67 9.54
CA PHE A 165 0.03 -8.76 9.94
C PHE A 165 -0.17 -7.36 9.35
N ALA A 166 -0.41 -7.25 8.03
CA ALA A 166 -0.66 -5.98 7.37
C ALA A 166 -1.86 -5.23 7.96
N THR A 167 -2.93 -5.96 8.32
CA THR A 167 -4.13 -5.41 8.98
C THR A 167 -3.81 -4.82 10.35
N LEU A 168 -2.95 -5.46 11.12
CA LEU A 168 -2.55 -4.99 12.45
C LEU A 168 -1.48 -3.88 12.40
N VAL A 169 -0.72 -3.80 11.30
CA VAL A 169 0.13 -2.64 11.02
C VAL A 169 -0.73 -1.41 10.70
N LYS A 170 -1.73 -1.55 9.81
CA LYS A 170 -2.70 -0.49 9.46
C LYS A 170 -4.04 -1.14 9.12
N GLY A 171 -5.15 -0.63 9.60
CA GLY A 171 -6.46 -1.24 9.44
C GLY A 171 -6.95 -1.44 8.00
N TYR A 172 -6.41 -0.71 7.01
CA TYR A 172 -6.89 -0.78 5.62
C TYR A 172 -6.88 -2.19 4.99
N PRO A 173 -5.84 -3.04 5.16
CA PRO A 173 -5.83 -4.39 4.60
C PRO A 173 -6.97 -5.29 5.03
N LEU A 174 -7.70 -4.96 6.12
CA LEU A 174 -8.93 -5.66 6.49
C LEU A 174 -9.95 -5.66 5.34
N GLY A 175 -10.11 -4.54 4.63
CA GLY A 175 -11.00 -4.47 3.47
C GLY A 175 -10.60 -5.43 2.36
N LEU A 176 -9.29 -5.53 2.07
CA LEU A 176 -8.78 -6.52 1.12
C LEU A 176 -9.00 -7.96 1.60
N ALA A 177 -8.77 -8.22 2.89
CA ALA A 177 -9.02 -9.53 3.47
C ALA A 177 -10.50 -9.94 3.40
N MET A 178 -11.43 -8.99 3.58
CA MET A 178 -12.87 -9.23 3.39
C MET A 178 -13.19 -9.59 1.92
N ILE A 179 -12.60 -8.90 0.94
CA ILE A 179 -12.77 -9.22 -0.48
C ILE A 179 -12.23 -10.63 -0.75
N LEU A 180 -11.02 -10.95 -0.26
CA LEU A 180 -10.43 -12.29 -0.45
C LEU A 180 -11.23 -13.40 0.26
N THR A 181 -11.85 -13.09 1.41
CA THR A 181 -12.79 -13.98 2.09
C THR A 181 -14.01 -14.27 1.22
N ALA A 182 -14.57 -13.27 0.54
CA ALA A 182 -15.70 -13.46 -0.38
C ALA A 182 -15.29 -14.24 -1.65
N LEU A 183 -14.06 -14.02 -2.15
CA LEU A 183 -13.55 -14.70 -3.35
C LEU A 183 -13.11 -16.15 -3.08
N PHE A 184 -12.58 -16.44 -1.89
CA PHE A 184 -12.00 -17.74 -1.52
C PHE A 184 -12.47 -18.21 -0.13
N PRO A 185 -13.81 -18.33 0.12
CA PRO A 185 -14.34 -18.49 1.47
C PRO A 185 -13.80 -19.71 2.20
N GLN A 186 -13.77 -20.88 1.57
CA GLN A 186 -13.30 -22.11 2.19
C GLN A 186 -11.79 -22.17 2.40
N ARG A 187 -11.03 -21.49 1.56
CA ARG A 187 -9.56 -21.56 1.56
C ARG A 187 -8.91 -20.49 2.39
N PHE A 188 -9.50 -19.29 2.47
CA PHE A 188 -8.87 -18.11 3.08
C PHE A 188 -9.49 -17.72 4.43
N SER A 189 -10.85 -17.74 4.57
CA SER A 189 -11.56 -17.08 5.66
C SER A 189 -11.10 -17.54 7.05
N TRP A 190 -11.20 -18.83 7.36
CA TRP A 190 -10.86 -19.34 8.68
C TRP A 190 -9.38 -19.18 9.00
N ARG A 191 -8.51 -19.33 7.99
CA ARG A 191 -7.06 -19.13 8.15
C ARG A 191 -6.71 -17.70 8.50
N TYR A 192 -7.39 -16.74 7.83
CA TYR A 192 -7.23 -15.34 8.14
C TYR A 192 -7.73 -15.00 9.55
N LEU A 193 -8.90 -15.47 9.93
CA LEU A 193 -9.44 -15.26 11.27
C LEU A 193 -8.52 -15.88 12.34
N THR A 194 -8.01 -17.09 12.11
CA THR A 194 -7.05 -17.73 13.02
C THR A 194 -5.75 -16.93 13.11
N ALA A 195 -5.16 -16.52 11.99
CA ALA A 195 -3.93 -15.73 11.99
C ALA A 195 -4.13 -14.38 12.70
N LEU A 196 -5.27 -13.71 12.44
CA LEU A 196 -5.62 -12.45 13.09
C LEU A 196 -5.79 -12.63 14.59
N ALA A 197 -6.52 -13.68 15.03
CA ALA A 197 -6.71 -14.00 16.44
C ALA A 197 -5.38 -14.30 17.14
N VAL A 198 -4.53 -15.14 16.55
CA VAL A 198 -3.19 -15.43 17.11
C VAL A 198 -2.36 -14.17 17.27
N MET A 199 -2.34 -13.29 16.27
CA MET A 199 -1.60 -12.04 16.33
C MET A 199 -2.20 -11.02 17.31
N LEU A 200 -3.53 -10.99 17.47
CA LEU A 200 -4.19 -10.18 18.50
C LEU A 200 -3.93 -10.71 19.93
N LEU A 201 -3.73 -12.02 20.07
CA LEU A 201 -3.41 -12.64 21.37
C LEU A 201 -1.90 -12.56 21.69
N ALA A 202 -1.03 -12.39 20.70
CA ALA A 202 0.42 -12.35 20.91
C ALA A 202 0.88 -11.33 21.97
N PRO A 203 0.32 -10.12 22.10
CA PRO A 203 0.67 -9.17 23.15
C PRO A 203 0.48 -9.72 24.58
N PHE A 204 -0.51 -10.60 24.81
CA PHE A 204 -0.75 -11.22 26.12
C PHE A 204 0.37 -12.16 26.59
N ALA A 205 1.26 -12.58 25.67
CA ALA A 205 2.45 -13.34 26.03
C ALA A 205 3.60 -12.46 26.52
N THR A 206 3.50 -11.12 26.37
CA THR A 206 4.59 -10.18 26.68
C THR A 206 4.30 -9.27 27.86
N GLN A 207 3.03 -9.12 28.25
CA GLN A 207 2.59 -8.23 29.32
C GLN A 207 1.38 -8.81 30.07
N PRO A 208 1.11 -8.41 31.34
CA PRO A 208 -0.03 -8.85 32.13
C PRO A 208 -1.37 -8.58 31.42
N ILE A 209 -2.34 -9.50 31.60
CA ILE A 209 -3.66 -9.47 30.96
C ILE A 209 -4.37 -8.12 31.17
N GLY A 210 -4.36 -7.59 32.40
CA GLY A 210 -5.00 -6.31 32.72
C GLY A 210 -4.43 -5.13 31.91
N LEU A 211 -3.11 -5.05 31.79
CA LEU A 211 -2.44 -4.02 31.00
C LEU A 211 -2.80 -4.15 29.50
N VAL A 212 -2.68 -5.36 28.94
CA VAL A 212 -2.96 -5.57 27.51
C VAL A 212 -4.42 -5.25 27.19
N SER A 213 -5.36 -5.64 28.06
CA SER A 213 -6.78 -5.33 27.88
C SER A 213 -7.04 -3.83 27.92
N ALA A 214 -6.39 -3.09 28.83
CA ALA A 214 -6.47 -1.64 28.90
C ALA A 214 -5.88 -0.98 27.61
N GLN A 215 -4.76 -1.48 27.08
CA GLN A 215 -4.18 -1.00 25.82
C GLN A 215 -5.14 -1.19 24.64
N TYR A 216 -5.80 -2.34 24.54
CA TYR A 216 -6.81 -2.56 23.49
C TYR A 216 -8.03 -1.63 23.63
N ALA A 217 -8.48 -1.36 24.84
CA ALA A 217 -9.55 -0.41 25.11
C ALA A 217 -9.14 1.02 24.70
N SER A 218 -7.94 1.44 25.08
CA SER A 218 -7.34 2.72 24.65
C SER A 218 -7.23 2.80 23.15
N TRP A 219 -6.74 1.74 22.48
CA TRP A 219 -6.66 1.69 21.02
C TRP A 219 -8.01 1.89 20.33
N ALA A 220 -9.03 1.14 20.78
CA ALA A 220 -10.38 1.25 20.25
C ALA A 220 -10.96 2.67 20.44
N HIS A 221 -10.71 3.29 21.60
CA HIS A 221 -11.10 4.68 21.87
C HIS A 221 -10.42 5.66 20.91
N HIS A 222 -9.10 5.55 20.74
CA HIS A 222 -8.31 6.42 19.85
C HIS A 222 -8.69 6.27 18.38
N LEU A 223 -9.00 5.07 17.91
CA LEU A 223 -9.48 4.87 16.54
C LEU A 223 -10.78 5.61 16.26
N ARG A 224 -11.69 5.66 17.26
CA ARG A 224 -12.95 6.41 17.15
C ARG A 224 -12.74 7.93 17.19
N ALA A 225 -11.87 8.40 18.09
CA ALA A 225 -11.61 9.83 18.28
C ALA A 225 -10.76 10.46 17.16
N SER A 226 -9.84 9.68 16.55
CA SER A 226 -8.87 10.22 15.60
C SER A 226 -9.48 10.74 14.30
N THR A 227 -10.64 10.25 13.90
CA THR A 227 -11.33 10.66 12.66
C THR A 227 -11.74 12.14 12.67
N SER A 228 -12.03 12.70 13.83
CA SER A 228 -12.42 14.12 13.97
C SER A 228 -11.23 15.08 14.08
N ILE A 229 -10.13 14.64 14.72
CA ILE A 229 -8.99 15.52 15.06
C ILE A 229 -8.08 15.79 13.85
N MET A 230 -8.05 14.89 12.85
CA MET A 230 -7.11 14.98 11.72
C MET A 230 -7.73 15.43 10.41
N ARG A 231 -8.95 15.93 10.43
CA ARG A 231 -9.69 16.26 9.20
C ARG A 231 -8.91 17.17 8.24
N GLU A 232 -8.14 18.10 8.77
CA GLU A 232 -7.34 19.06 7.98
C GLU A 232 -6.14 18.41 7.25
N ARG A 233 -5.64 17.27 7.76
CA ARG A 233 -4.50 16.55 7.16
C ARG A 233 -4.95 15.47 6.16
N LEU A 234 -6.24 15.19 6.08
CA LEU A 234 -6.77 14.14 5.21
C LEU A 234 -6.73 14.60 3.76
N ARG A 235 -6.45 13.67 2.87
CA ARG A 235 -6.33 13.86 1.41
C ARG A 235 -7.22 12.88 0.65
N SER A 236 -8.41 12.62 1.20
CA SER A 236 -9.44 11.79 0.58
C SER A 236 -10.38 12.62 -0.30
N ILE A 237 -11.41 12.01 -0.86
CA ILE A 237 -12.42 12.71 -1.65
C ILE A 237 -13.15 13.81 -0.83
N ASP A 238 -13.32 13.62 0.48
CA ASP A 238 -13.92 14.63 1.36
C ASP A 238 -13.15 15.96 1.33
N TYR A 239 -11.83 15.91 1.14
CA TYR A 239 -11.01 17.10 1.01
C TYR A 239 -11.41 17.97 -0.20
N LEU A 240 -11.81 17.34 -1.31
CA LEU A 240 -12.32 18.10 -2.49
C LEU A 240 -13.63 18.83 -2.17
N PHE A 241 -14.51 18.21 -1.41
CA PHE A 241 -15.76 18.85 -0.96
C PHE A 241 -15.49 19.98 0.04
N GLN A 242 -14.50 19.81 0.92
CA GLN A 242 -14.06 20.86 1.85
C GLN A 242 -13.52 22.09 1.12
N ILE A 243 -12.66 21.90 0.11
CA ILE A 243 -12.14 23.00 -0.72
C ILE A 243 -13.28 23.71 -1.49
N ALA A 244 -14.27 22.96 -1.95
CA ALA A 244 -15.45 23.53 -2.63
C ALA A 244 -16.43 24.22 -1.67
N GLY A 245 -16.10 24.36 -0.37
CA GLY A 245 -16.97 24.98 0.62
C GLY A 245 -18.19 24.17 1.03
N ARG A 246 -18.22 22.87 0.68
CA ARG A 246 -19.33 21.95 0.95
C ARG A 246 -18.85 20.67 1.63
N PRO A 247 -18.29 20.73 2.85
CA PRO A 247 -17.76 19.56 3.54
C PRO A 247 -18.85 18.50 3.73
N LEU A 248 -18.52 17.25 3.50
CA LEU A 248 -19.45 16.14 3.68
C LEU A 248 -19.71 15.91 5.17
N GLU A 249 -20.98 15.65 5.49
CA GLU A 249 -21.35 15.15 6.83
C GLU A 249 -20.68 13.78 7.07
N PRO A 250 -20.20 13.47 8.30
CA PRO A 250 -19.52 12.22 8.60
C PRO A 250 -20.30 10.97 8.20
N ASN A 251 -21.61 10.96 8.43
CA ASN A 251 -22.49 9.86 8.04
C ASN A 251 -22.58 9.73 6.53
N THR A 252 -22.71 10.83 5.79
CA THR A 252 -22.76 10.85 4.33
C THR A 252 -21.43 10.31 3.77
N TYR A 253 -20.29 10.74 4.30
CA TYR A 253 -18.99 10.22 3.90
C TYR A 253 -18.85 8.72 4.17
N ALA A 254 -19.31 8.25 5.33
CA ALA A 254 -19.29 6.82 5.67
C ALA A 254 -20.17 5.99 4.72
N VAL A 255 -21.38 6.48 4.39
CA VAL A 255 -22.28 5.81 3.42
C VAL A 255 -21.65 5.76 2.03
N LEU A 256 -21.04 6.86 1.56
CA LEU A 256 -20.35 6.88 0.27
C LEU A 256 -19.18 5.89 0.24
N GLY A 257 -18.38 5.85 1.30
CA GLY A 257 -17.28 4.92 1.44
C GLY A 257 -17.73 3.46 1.47
N ALA A 258 -18.80 3.15 2.21
CA ALA A 258 -19.39 1.81 2.24
C ALA A 258 -19.97 1.41 0.88
N SER A 259 -20.69 2.30 0.22
CA SER A 259 -21.23 2.07 -1.13
C SER A 259 -20.12 1.80 -2.14
N ALA A 260 -19.05 2.59 -2.11
CA ALA A 260 -17.88 2.36 -2.95
C ALA A 260 -17.20 1.01 -2.65
N ALA A 261 -17.11 0.59 -1.37
CA ALA A 261 -16.60 -0.72 -0.99
C ALA A 261 -17.45 -1.86 -1.55
N CYS A 262 -18.79 -1.72 -1.47
CA CYS A 262 -19.74 -2.69 -2.06
C CYS A 262 -19.56 -2.78 -3.59
N ILE A 263 -19.36 -1.65 -4.27
CA ILE A 263 -19.09 -1.63 -5.72
C ILE A 263 -17.78 -2.35 -6.01
N VAL A 264 -16.71 -2.09 -5.27
CA VAL A 264 -15.42 -2.78 -5.44
C VAL A 264 -15.58 -4.28 -5.27
N LEU A 265 -16.29 -4.72 -4.22
CA LEU A 265 -16.57 -6.14 -3.97
C LEU A 265 -17.38 -6.74 -5.14
N ALA A 266 -18.43 -6.07 -5.59
CA ALA A 266 -19.25 -6.53 -6.72
C ALA A 266 -18.42 -6.68 -7.99
N LEU A 267 -17.55 -5.71 -8.31
CA LEU A 267 -16.65 -5.78 -9.47
C LEU A 267 -15.68 -6.98 -9.36
N CYS A 268 -15.12 -7.25 -8.17
CA CYS A 268 -14.26 -8.40 -7.93
C CYS A 268 -15.00 -9.73 -8.13
N LEU A 269 -16.23 -9.85 -7.61
CA LEU A 269 -17.07 -11.04 -7.76
C LEU A 269 -17.50 -11.26 -9.22
N LEU A 270 -17.86 -10.19 -9.93
CA LEU A 270 -18.19 -10.25 -11.36
C LEU A 270 -17.00 -10.72 -12.17
N LEU A 271 -15.81 -10.17 -11.92
CA LEU A 271 -14.58 -10.58 -12.62
C LEU A 271 -14.24 -12.04 -12.34
N ALA A 272 -14.42 -12.51 -11.11
CA ALA A 272 -14.24 -13.92 -10.76
C ALA A 272 -15.26 -14.82 -11.49
N ARG A 273 -16.53 -14.42 -11.58
CA ARG A 273 -17.59 -15.16 -12.31
C ARG A 273 -17.32 -15.20 -13.81
N GLN A 274 -16.66 -14.21 -14.38
CA GLN A 274 -16.26 -14.15 -15.78
C GLN A 274 -15.08 -15.08 -16.10
N GLY A 275 -14.54 -15.81 -15.12
CA GLY A 275 -13.45 -16.75 -15.29
C GLY A 275 -12.08 -16.08 -15.48
N ALA A 276 -11.89 -14.87 -14.96
CA ALA A 276 -10.59 -14.22 -14.98
C ALA A 276 -9.53 -15.08 -14.30
N SER A 277 -8.30 -15.02 -14.82
CA SER A 277 -7.17 -15.69 -14.17
C SER A 277 -6.96 -15.14 -12.76
N ARG A 278 -6.43 -15.97 -11.85
CA ARG A 278 -6.17 -15.54 -10.46
C ARG A 278 -5.28 -14.29 -10.42
N GLN A 279 -4.29 -14.21 -11.29
CA GLN A 279 -3.39 -13.06 -11.40
C GLN A 279 -4.13 -11.80 -11.83
N GLU A 280 -4.98 -11.88 -12.85
CA GLU A 280 -5.80 -10.77 -13.31
C GLU A 280 -6.78 -10.31 -12.23
N LEU A 281 -7.47 -11.26 -11.59
CA LEU A 281 -8.40 -11.00 -10.49
C LEU A 281 -7.70 -10.26 -9.35
N LEU A 282 -6.54 -10.77 -8.87
CA LEU A 282 -5.83 -10.15 -7.75
C LEU A 282 -5.21 -8.80 -8.12
N THR A 283 -4.74 -8.64 -9.36
CA THR A 283 -4.23 -7.36 -9.84
C THR A 283 -5.33 -6.30 -9.84
N ARG A 284 -6.50 -6.62 -10.41
CA ARG A 284 -7.65 -5.70 -10.43
C ARG A 284 -8.22 -5.45 -9.03
N THR A 285 -8.31 -6.50 -8.20
CA THR A 285 -8.72 -6.34 -6.80
C THR A 285 -7.79 -5.38 -6.05
N CYS A 286 -6.47 -5.53 -6.21
CA CYS A 286 -5.51 -4.62 -5.58
C CYS A 286 -5.68 -3.18 -6.06
N GLN A 287 -5.87 -2.96 -7.38
CA GLN A 287 -6.07 -1.63 -7.97
C GLN A 287 -7.34 -0.94 -7.42
N TRP A 288 -8.47 -1.62 -7.46
CA TRP A 288 -9.74 -1.06 -6.98
C TRP A 288 -9.73 -0.84 -5.46
N PHE A 289 -9.18 -1.80 -4.72
CA PHE A 289 -9.04 -1.68 -3.27
C PHE A 289 -8.14 -0.51 -2.87
N THR A 290 -6.97 -0.34 -3.49
CA THR A 290 -6.04 0.74 -3.14
C THR A 290 -6.60 2.11 -3.53
N LEU A 291 -7.36 2.23 -4.63
CA LEU A 291 -8.11 3.43 -4.97
C LEU A 291 -9.20 3.72 -3.93
N TRP A 292 -9.94 2.70 -3.50
CA TRP A 292 -10.92 2.86 -2.43
C TRP A 292 -10.26 3.38 -1.16
N VAL A 293 -9.11 2.84 -0.79
CA VAL A 293 -8.35 3.30 0.41
C VAL A 293 -8.02 4.78 0.32
N VAL A 294 -7.49 5.27 -0.80
CA VAL A 294 -7.05 6.68 -0.89
C VAL A 294 -8.21 7.65 -1.07
N LEU A 295 -9.30 7.25 -1.72
CA LEU A 295 -10.45 8.11 -1.95
C LEU A 295 -11.43 8.13 -0.77
N PHE A 296 -11.64 6.99 -0.10
CA PHE A 296 -12.68 6.81 0.91
C PHE A 296 -12.14 6.29 2.26
N GLY A 297 -10.83 6.06 2.39
CA GLY A 297 -10.24 5.58 3.62
C GLY A 297 -10.44 6.58 4.78
N PRO A 298 -10.60 6.09 6.02
CA PRO A 298 -10.95 6.93 7.17
C PRO A 298 -9.82 7.86 7.62
N ALA A 299 -8.59 7.63 7.18
CA ALA A 299 -7.40 8.41 7.59
C ALA A 299 -6.35 8.45 6.47
N THR A 300 -6.75 8.90 5.28
CA THR A 300 -5.85 9.02 4.12
C THR A 300 -5.02 10.29 4.21
N GLU A 301 -3.76 10.15 4.58
CA GLU A 301 -2.74 11.20 4.57
C GLU A 301 -1.95 11.17 3.23
N ALA A 302 -1.15 12.21 2.99
CA ALA A 302 -0.29 12.29 1.80
C ALA A 302 0.61 11.05 1.61
N SER A 303 1.20 10.54 2.70
CA SER A 303 2.04 9.34 2.69
C SER A 303 1.28 8.04 2.39
N THR A 304 -0.05 8.02 2.57
CA THR A 304 -0.89 6.85 2.29
C THR A 304 -0.96 6.55 0.79
N TYR A 305 -0.73 7.54 -0.07
CA TYR A 305 -0.74 7.37 -1.52
C TYR A 305 0.31 6.38 -2.04
N ALA A 306 1.31 6.03 -1.22
CA ALA A 306 2.25 4.93 -1.51
C ALA A 306 1.56 3.58 -1.80
N VAL A 307 0.32 3.38 -1.33
CA VAL A 307 -0.46 2.15 -1.60
C VAL A 307 -0.79 1.99 -3.10
N LEU A 308 -0.87 3.10 -3.85
CA LEU A 308 -1.13 3.09 -5.29
C LEU A 308 0.12 2.81 -6.13
N ALA A 309 1.32 2.94 -5.57
CA ALA A 309 2.57 2.89 -6.33
C ALA A 309 2.72 1.63 -7.21
N PRO A 310 2.48 0.38 -6.71
CA PRO A 310 2.60 -0.81 -7.54
C PRO A 310 1.58 -0.84 -8.69
N SER A 311 0.35 -0.40 -8.40
CA SER A 311 -0.76 -0.40 -9.35
C SER A 311 -0.57 0.63 -10.46
N LEU A 312 -0.18 1.85 -10.10
CA LEU A 312 0.07 2.93 -11.07
C LEU A 312 1.28 2.62 -11.96
N ALA A 313 2.37 2.12 -11.36
CA ALA A 313 3.57 1.71 -12.09
C ALA A 313 3.25 0.62 -13.13
N TRP A 314 2.44 -0.37 -12.75
CA TRP A 314 1.97 -1.40 -13.66
C TRP A 314 1.15 -0.83 -14.82
N GLU A 315 0.17 0.02 -14.57
CA GLU A 315 -0.68 0.60 -15.60
C GLU A 315 0.11 1.52 -16.55
N LEU A 316 1.11 2.24 -16.05
CA LEU A 316 2.03 3.01 -16.89
C LEU A 316 2.83 2.12 -17.85
N LEU A 317 3.39 1.00 -17.36
CA LEU A 317 4.08 0.04 -18.21
C LEU A 317 3.17 -0.56 -19.27
N VAL A 318 1.94 -0.88 -18.91
CA VAL A 318 0.91 -1.37 -19.84
C VAL A 318 0.60 -0.31 -20.90
N ALA A 319 0.38 0.95 -20.49
CA ALA A 319 0.09 2.05 -21.41
C ALA A 319 1.25 2.32 -22.40
N ILE A 320 2.50 2.28 -21.91
CA ILE A 320 3.70 2.43 -22.73
C ILE A 320 3.81 1.27 -23.74
N ARG A 321 3.61 0.04 -23.28
CA ARG A 321 3.68 -1.15 -24.15
C ARG A 321 2.67 -1.11 -25.29
N TRP A 322 1.44 -0.68 -24.99
CA TRP A 322 0.35 -0.56 -25.97
C TRP A 322 0.37 0.76 -26.74
N ARG A 323 1.39 1.62 -26.53
CA ARG A 323 1.56 2.92 -27.20
C ARG A 323 0.31 3.82 -27.11
N SER A 324 -0.45 3.71 -26.03
CA SER A 324 -1.62 4.54 -25.78
C SER A 324 -1.21 5.91 -25.23
N ARG A 325 -1.00 6.91 -26.12
CA ARG A 325 -0.53 8.24 -25.73
C ARG A 325 -1.45 8.90 -24.70
N ALA A 326 -2.76 8.89 -24.95
CA ALA A 326 -3.73 9.50 -24.04
C ALA A 326 -3.68 8.88 -22.64
N ARG A 327 -3.59 7.54 -22.55
CA ARG A 327 -3.51 6.84 -21.28
C ARG A 327 -2.17 7.11 -20.57
N CYS A 328 -1.06 7.15 -21.31
CA CYS A 328 0.24 7.55 -20.75
C CYS A 328 0.18 8.96 -20.17
N LEU A 329 -0.39 9.93 -20.90
CA LEU A 329 -0.52 11.31 -20.43
C LEU A 329 -1.36 11.41 -19.15
N LEU A 330 -2.52 10.74 -19.10
CA LEU A 330 -3.38 10.72 -17.92
C LEU A 330 -2.70 10.09 -16.70
N LEU A 331 -1.99 8.97 -16.90
CA LEU A 331 -1.27 8.28 -15.82
C LEU A 331 -0.04 9.08 -15.36
N CYS A 332 0.66 9.75 -16.27
CA CYS A 332 1.74 10.67 -15.91
C CYS A 332 1.22 11.88 -15.13
N ALA A 333 0.10 12.49 -15.56
CA ALA A 333 -0.55 13.56 -14.83
C ALA A 333 -1.00 13.10 -13.43
N SER A 334 -1.58 11.89 -13.35
CA SER A 334 -1.92 11.26 -12.08
C SER A 334 -0.71 11.12 -11.16
N LEU A 335 0.41 10.60 -11.65
CA LEU A 335 1.66 10.46 -10.89
C LEU A 335 2.21 11.81 -10.43
N LEU A 336 2.22 12.80 -11.32
CA LEU A 336 2.68 14.16 -11.02
C LEU A 336 1.86 14.78 -9.89
N LEU A 337 0.54 14.73 -9.97
CA LEU A 337 -0.36 15.30 -8.97
C LEU A 337 -0.25 14.56 -7.61
N MET A 338 -0.14 13.23 -7.62
CA MET A 338 -0.13 12.46 -6.38
C MET A 338 1.23 12.46 -5.65
N ALA A 339 2.34 12.53 -6.40
CA ALA A 339 3.66 12.29 -5.83
C ALA A 339 4.60 13.50 -5.89
N LEU A 340 4.61 14.24 -7.00
CA LEU A 340 5.70 15.17 -7.28
C LEU A 340 5.32 16.62 -6.99
N LEU A 341 4.22 17.13 -7.54
CA LEU A 341 3.87 18.55 -7.45
C LEU A 341 3.61 19.04 -6.02
N GLY A 342 3.13 18.15 -5.13
CA GLY A 342 2.94 18.44 -3.71
C GLY A 342 4.19 18.19 -2.84
N SER A 343 5.35 17.88 -3.43
CA SER A 343 6.60 17.56 -2.73
C SER A 343 7.57 18.74 -2.70
N ASP A 344 8.60 18.64 -1.85
CA ASP A 344 9.67 19.63 -1.75
C ASP A 344 10.61 19.69 -2.98
N LEU A 345 10.35 18.85 -3.99
CA LEU A 345 11.07 18.92 -5.28
C LEU A 345 10.63 20.11 -6.12
N PHE A 346 9.49 20.72 -5.81
CA PHE A 346 8.96 21.88 -6.52
C PHE A 346 9.00 23.14 -5.65
N PRO A 347 9.03 24.33 -6.27
CA PRO A 347 8.96 25.59 -5.55
C PRO A 347 7.73 25.65 -4.62
N PRO A 348 7.84 26.31 -3.45
CA PRO A 348 6.75 26.36 -2.46
C PRO A 348 5.40 26.79 -3.04
N VAL A 349 5.41 27.71 -4.03
CA VAL A 349 4.18 28.17 -4.70
C VAL A 349 3.44 27.02 -5.38
N VAL A 350 4.14 26.20 -6.16
CA VAL A 350 3.56 25.04 -6.88
C VAL A 350 3.14 23.97 -5.90
N ARG A 351 3.99 23.66 -4.92
CA ARG A 351 3.71 22.68 -3.88
C ARG A 351 2.46 23.03 -3.08
N ASN A 352 2.39 24.26 -2.58
CA ASN A 352 1.28 24.72 -1.78
C ASN A 352 0.00 24.75 -2.61
N PHE A 353 0.04 25.30 -3.82
CA PHE A 353 -1.10 25.28 -4.75
C PHE A 353 -1.63 23.86 -4.96
N CYS A 354 -0.76 22.89 -5.27
CA CYS A 354 -1.18 21.51 -5.49
C CYS A 354 -1.81 20.88 -4.22
N ASN A 355 -1.21 21.13 -3.06
CA ASN A 355 -1.71 20.60 -1.78
C ASN A 355 -3.03 21.24 -1.35
N GLU A 356 -3.19 22.54 -1.53
CA GLU A 356 -4.38 23.30 -1.18
C GLU A 356 -5.57 23.02 -2.12
N HIS A 357 -5.30 22.71 -3.39
CA HIS A 357 -6.34 22.44 -4.39
C HIS A 357 -6.60 20.94 -4.64
N GLY A 358 -6.18 20.07 -3.71
CA GLY A 358 -6.54 18.65 -3.77
C GLY A 358 -5.85 17.85 -4.87
N GLY A 359 -4.61 18.19 -5.21
CA GLY A 359 -3.85 17.52 -6.27
C GLY A 359 -3.83 15.99 -6.11
N GLN A 360 -3.64 15.49 -4.88
CA GLN A 360 -3.58 14.04 -4.63
C GLN A 360 -4.92 13.32 -4.93
N PRO A 361 -6.08 13.70 -4.36
CA PRO A 361 -7.34 13.05 -4.72
C PRO A 361 -7.74 13.26 -6.18
N ILE A 362 -7.42 14.39 -6.81
CA ILE A 362 -7.61 14.60 -8.25
C ILE A 362 -6.76 13.59 -9.04
N GLY A 363 -5.49 13.41 -8.69
CA GLY A 363 -4.62 12.42 -9.30
C GLY A 363 -5.16 10.98 -9.17
N ALA A 364 -5.75 10.62 -8.03
CA ALA A 364 -6.38 9.32 -7.84
C ALA A 364 -7.65 9.15 -8.70
N LEU A 365 -8.44 10.21 -8.90
CA LEU A 365 -9.59 10.19 -9.81
C LEU A 365 -9.15 10.03 -11.28
N LEU A 366 -8.06 10.67 -11.70
CA LEU A 366 -7.50 10.45 -13.04
C LEU A 366 -7.05 8.99 -13.20
N PHE A 367 -6.44 8.41 -12.18
CA PHE A 367 -6.07 6.98 -12.20
C PHE A 367 -7.32 6.09 -12.32
N LEU A 368 -8.39 6.38 -11.58
CA LEU A 368 -9.66 5.66 -11.68
C LEU A 368 -10.25 5.71 -13.11
N CYS A 369 -10.20 6.86 -13.78
CA CYS A 369 -10.63 7.00 -15.18
C CYS A 369 -9.83 6.08 -16.11
N CYS A 370 -8.54 5.90 -15.86
CA CYS A 370 -7.69 4.98 -16.63
C CYS A 370 -8.05 3.51 -16.43
N LEU A 371 -8.55 3.11 -15.25
CA LEU A 371 -8.94 1.72 -14.97
C LEU A 371 -10.28 1.34 -15.61
N ARG A 372 -11.18 2.30 -15.85
CA ARG A 372 -12.51 2.06 -16.46
C ARG A 372 -12.43 1.62 -17.92
N ASN A 373 -11.36 1.98 -18.62
CA ASN A 373 -11.14 1.63 -20.01
C ASN A 373 -10.07 0.53 -20.12
N PRO A 374 -10.43 -0.76 -20.04
CA PRO A 374 -9.46 -1.83 -20.23
C PRO A 374 -8.82 -1.69 -21.62
N VAL A 375 -7.51 -1.88 -21.70
CA VAL A 375 -6.81 -1.87 -22.99
C VAL A 375 -7.44 -2.94 -23.88
N PRO A 376 -7.91 -2.60 -25.09
CA PRO A 376 -8.43 -3.59 -26.01
C PRO A 376 -7.38 -4.69 -26.25
N GLY A 377 -7.69 -5.92 -25.93
CA GLY A 377 -6.77 -7.06 -26.11
C GLY A 377 -6.23 -7.70 -24.84
N VAL A 378 -6.28 -7.08 -23.67
CA VAL A 378 -5.84 -7.71 -22.40
C VAL A 378 -6.71 -8.93 -22.06
N GLY A 379 -7.99 -8.91 -22.40
CA GLY A 379 -8.90 -10.06 -22.22
C GLY A 379 -8.81 -11.16 -23.30
N ARG A 380 -8.04 -11.00 -24.37
CA ARG A 380 -7.94 -11.97 -25.46
C ARG A 380 -6.75 -12.93 -25.35
N TRP A 381 -5.87 -12.76 -24.38
CA TRP A 381 -4.65 -13.58 -24.27
C TRP A 381 -4.90 -15.04 -23.85
N HIS A 382 -6.08 -15.38 -23.32
CA HIS A 382 -6.42 -16.74 -22.93
C HIS A 382 -7.16 -17.56 -24.00
N ARG A 383 -7.38 -17.03 -25.22
CA ARG A 383 -8.00 -17.76 -26.34
C ARG A 383 -7.04 -18.11 -27.46
N ALA A 384 -5.74 -18.06 -27.30
CA ALA A 384 -4.83 -18.70 -28.20
C ALA A 384 -4.85 -20.23 -27.91
N PRO A 385 -5.21 -21.08 -28.85
CA PRO A 385 -5.36 -22.50 -28.60
C PRO A 385 -3.98 -23.16 -28.41
N PHE A 386 -3.67 -23.48 -27.17
CA PHE A 386 -2.52 -24.34 -26.81
C PHE A 386 -2.84 -25.82 -27.01
N LEU A 387 -3.80 -26.16 -27.87
CA LEU A 387 -4.24 -27.50 -28.18
C LEU A 387 -4.32 -27.70 -29.70
N LYS A 388 -3.17 -27.71 -30.40
CA LYS A 388 -3.02 -28.36 -31.71
C LYS A 388 -1.56 -28.68 -31.99
N SER A 389 -0.95 -29.56 -31.21
CA SER A 389 0.28 -30.23 -31.60
C SER A 389 0.54 -31.54 -30.84
N LEU A 390 -0.51 -32.26 -30.44
CA LEU A 390 -0.38 -33.63 -29.92
C LEU A 390 -1.50 -34.52 -30.49
N SER A 391 -1.66 -34.54 -31.79
CA SER A 391 -2.41 -35.60 -32.50
C SER A 391 -2.01 -35.63 -33.96
N SER A 392 -0.89 -36.19 -34.26
CA SER A 392 -0.68 -36.92 -35.49
C SER A 392 -0.12 -38.30 -35.11
N PRO A 393 -0.93 -39.37 -35.22
CA PRO A 393 -0.40 -40.71 -35.17
C PRO A 393 0.38 -40.96 -36.46
N GLY A 394 1.50 -41.67 -36.34
CA GLY A 394 2.42 -41.96 -37.42
C GLY A 394 1.83 -42.70 -38.62
N GLN A 395 2.44 -42.50 -39.73
CA GLN A 395 2.73 -43.50 -40.74
C GLN A 395 4.20 -43.41 -41.07
#